data_cf0734cdfcf42b4b22f560d206dffd27
#
_entry.id   cf0734cdfcf42b4b22f560d206dffd27
#
_cell.length_a   1.000
_cell.length_b   1.000
_cell.length_c   1.000
_cell.angle_alpha   90.00
_cell.angle_beta   90.00
_cell.angle_gamma   90.00
#
_symmetry.space_group_name_H-M   'P 1'
#
loop_
_entity.id
_entity.type
_entity.pdbx_description
1 polymer ?
#
loop_
_entity_poly.entity_id
_entity_poly.type
_entity_poly.pdbx_seq_one_letter_code
_entity_poly.pdbx_strand_id
1 'polypeptide(L)'
;MRIIILPALNGDCILVEIQPSHYILIDGGYVDTYENYLLPTLEEIAARGGELDIVVVTHIDCDHISGIIRMMEDMPIRIKEIWYNGYRHIQSVAVTAAEKETFIHRNICKEYRAEKAKPISAKQGCTLSALIARNGIPWNTSAKGYTIMAPMTSPLGDAIIHVLSPNNKNIEALESFWKKRLIKDGLLKKAHSEEFWDDAYEFSLSKDMPGFHFHEKKISKSYDLLKLCEEAYEPDCSASNGSSISFVLERKRKRLLFLGDSHSETVVASLRALYGEEKAPYIFDAVKLSHHGSYNNNSPELFSLIVSDKWLISTNGDKYNHPDMHTLAHIITSGVNNQLYFNYPLPVCQELLKPDYHEGHDFDVIMPEGDKGITITI
;
A
#
# COMPACT_ATOMS: atom_id res chain seq x y z
N MET A 1 -7.69 19.64 -1.68
CA MET A 1 -7.14 18.36 -2.17
C MET A 1 -8.28 17.41 -2.48
N ARG A 2 -8.07 16.45 -3.37
CA ARG A 2 -9.04 15.37 -3.63
C ARG A 2 -8.33 14.03 -3.53
N ILE A 3 -9.00 13.03 -2.99
CA ILE A 3 -8.54 11.64 -2.95
C ILE A 3 -9.49 10.85 -3.83
N ILE A 4 -8.94 10.07 -4.77
CA ILE A 4 -9.68 9.18 -5.67
C ILE A 4 -9.21 7.77 -5.36
N ILE A 5 -10.10 6.92 -4.87
CA ILE A 5 -9.81 5.51 -4.60
C ILE A 5 -10.47 4.70 -5.70
N LEU A 6 -9.64 4.10 -6.54
CA LEU A 6 -10.11 3.28 -7.68
C LEU A 6 -10.44 1.85 -7.25
N PRO A 7 -11.26 1.14 -8.02
CA PRO A 7 -11.50 -0.28 -7.79
C PRO A 7 -10.21 -1.09 -8.01
N ALA A 8 -9.68 -1.69 -6.96
CA ALA A 8 -8.42 -2.42 -6.99
C ALA A 8 -8.53 -3.87 -6.47
N LEU A 9 -9.76 -4.43 -6.47
CA LEU A 9 -10.07 -5.70 -5.83
C LEU A 9 -9.70 -5.65 -4.34
N ASN A 10 -8.84 -6.54 -3.88
CA ASN A 10 -8.35 -6.50 -2.50
C ASN A 10 -7.11 -5.62 -2.30
N GLY A 11 -6.63 -4.92 -3.33
CA GLY A 11 -5.44 -4.08 -3.28
C GLY A 11 -5.74 -2.59 -3.15
N ASP A 12 -4.71 -1.78 -3.39
CA ASP A 12 -4.78 -0.33 -3.37
C ASP A 12 -4.46 0.29 -4.74
N CYS A 13 -5.24 1.30 -5.12
CA CYS A 13 -4.95 2.21 -6.24
C CYS A 13 -5.55 3.56 -5.92
N ILE A 14 -4.72 4.50 -5.45
CA ILE A 14 -5.20 5.76 -4.89
C ILE A 14 -4.48 6.93 -5.56
N LEU A 15 -5.26 7.85 -6.14
CA LEU A 15 -4.76 9.11 -6.65
C LEU A 15 -5.08 10.24 -5.67
N VAL A 16 -4.08 11.04 -5.35
CA VAL A 16 -4.23 12.23 -4.52
C VAL A 16 -3.91 13.46 -5.35
N GLU A 17 -4.94 14.25 -5.69
CA GLU A 17 -4.74 15.57 -6.28
C GLU A 17 -4.37 16.55 -5.18
N ILE A 18 -3.09 16.91 -5.14
CA ILE A 18 -2.56 17.87 -4.15
C ILE A 18 -3.02 19.29 -4.50
N GLN A 19 -2.88 19.62 -5.76
CA GLN A 19 -3.32 20.88 -6.39
C GLN A 19 -3.66 20.62 -7.85
N PRO A 20 -4.32 21.53 -8.56
CA PRO A 20 -4.65 21.33 -9.97
C PRO A 20 -3.45 20.85 -10.78
N SER A 21 -3.63 19.76 -11.52
CA SER A 21 -2.62 19.12 -12.40
C SER A 21 -1.45 18.41 -11.68
N HIS A 22 -1.42 18.32 -10.35
CA HIS A 22 -0.37 17.70 -9.58
C HIS A 22 -0.89 16.56 -8.70
N TYR A 23 -0.39 15.35 -8.95
CA TYR A 23 -0.92 14.14 -8.33
C TYR A 23 0.16 13.30 -7.68
N ILE A 24 -0.21 12.60 -6.60
CA ILE A 24 0.49 11.42 -6.09
C ILE A 24 -0.35 10.20 -6.48
N LEU A 25 0.28 9.18 -7.03
CA LEU A 25 -0.30 7.84 -7.18
C LEU A 25 0.27 6.94 -6.08
N ILE A 26 -0.59 6.29 -5.32
CA ILE A 26 -0.23 5.31 -4.30
C ILE A 26 -0.74 3.96 -4.78
N ASP A 27 0.17 3.06 -5.09
CA ASP A 27 -0.06 1.75 -5.66
C ASP A 27 -0.89 1.73 -6.96
N GLY A 28 -0.97 0.60 -7.61
CA GLY A 28 -1.65 0.46 -8.89
C GLY A 28 -2.64 -0.70 -8.95
N GLY A 29 -2.82 -1.41 -7.85
CA GLY A 29 -3.64 -2.60 -7.82
C GLY A 29 -3.11 -3.70 -8.73
N TYR A 30 -4.01 -4.48 -9.26
CA TYR A 30 -3.73 -5.51 -10.26
C TYR A 30 -3.64 -4.94 -11.69
N VAL A 31 -3.27 -5.78 -12.65
CA VAL A 31 -3.26 -5.42 -14.08
C VAL A 31 -4.64 -4.97 -14.54
N ASP A 32 -5.69 -5.70 -14.16
CA ASP A 32 -7.07 -5.36 -14.49
C ASP A 32 -7.50 -4.01 -13.89
N THR A 33 -6.98 -3.65 -12.71
CA THR A 33 -7.17 -2.33 -12.10
C THR A 33 -6.59 -1.24 -13.00
N TYR A 34 -5.36 -1.46 -13.48
CA TYR A 34 -4.74 -0.52 -14.41
C TYR A 34 -5.53 -0.38 -15.69
N GLU A 35 -5.83 -1.49 -16.37
CA GLU A 35 -6.45 -1.46 -17.70
C GLU A 35 -7.87 -0.88 -17.68
N ASN A 36 -8.66 -1.18 -16.65
CA ASN A 36 -10.07 -0.80 -16.60
C ASN A 36 -10.32 0.56 -15.92
N TYR A 37 -9.46 0.99 -14.99
CA TYR A 37 -9.75 2.16 -14.15
C TYR A 37 -8.60 3.18 -14.13
N LEU A 38 -7.36 2.74 -13.89
CA LEU A 38 -6.25 3.68 -13.71
C LEU A 38 -5.84 4.30 -15.05
N LEU A 39 -5.68 3.51 -16.12
CA LEU A 39 -5.28 4.02 -17.45
C LEU A 39 -6.22 5.11 -17.96
N PRO A 40 -7.54 4.91 -18.06
CA PRO A 40 -8.44 5.96 -18.54
C PRO A 40 -8.41 7.21 -17.63
N THR A 41 -8.23 7.03 -16.31
CA THR A 41 -8.10 8.15 -15.38
C THR A 41 -6.81 8.94 -15.63
N LEU A 42 -5.68 8.25 -15.86
CA LEU A 42 -4.39 8.90 -16.14
C LEU A 42 -4.38 9.62 -17.50
N GLU A 43 -5.01 9.02 -18.52
CA GLU A 43 -5.17 9.66 -19.83
C GLU A 43 -6.00 10.95 -19.73
N GLU A 44 -7.08 10.95 -18.95
CA GLU A 44 -7.89 12.15 -18.70
C GLU A 44 -7.10 13.22 -17.95
N ILE A 45 -6.30 12.84 -16.95
CA ILE A 45 -5.41 13.74 -16.22
C ILE A 45 -4.34 14.32 -17.16
N ALA A 46 -3.69 13.49 -17.96
CA ALA A 46 -2.65 13.90 -18.91
C ALA A 46 -3.21 14.84 -19.99
N ALA A 47 -4.42 14.56 -20.51
CA ALA A 47 -5.10 15.43 -21.49
C ALA A 47 -5.38 16.84 -20.96
N ARG A 48 -5.47 17.01 -19.63
CA ARG A 48 -5.62 18.31 -18.96
C ARG A 48 -4.27 18.92 -18.55
N GLY A 49 -3.14 18.32 -18.97
CA GLY A 49 -1.80 18.77 -18.63
C GLY A 49 -1.36 18.42 -17.21
N GLY A 50 -1.98 17.40 -16.60
CA GLY A 50 -1.59 16.88 -15.30
C GLY A 50 -0.40 15.94 -15.38
N GLU A 51 0.27 15.76 -14.24
CA GLU A 51 1.43 14.88 -14.08
C GLU A 51 1.42 14.19 -12.71
N LEU A 52 2.11 13.07 -12.60
CA LEU A 52 2.38 12.41 -11.33
C LEU A 52 3.69 12.96 -10.75
N ASP A 53 3.58 13.72 -9.67
CA ASP A 53 4.76 14.22 -8.96
C ASP A 53 5.51 13.07 -8.30
N ILE A 54 4.78 12.13 -7.70
CA ILE A 54 5.34 10.92 -7.10
C ILE A 54 4.42 9.74 -7.40
N VAL A 55 5.00 8.61 -7.76
CA VAL A 55 4.38 7.29 -7.72
C VAL A 55 4.95 6.56 -6.50
N VAL A 56 4.13 6.23 -5.52
CA VAL A 56 4.51 5.45 -4.34
C VAL A 56 4.08 4.00 -4.57
N VAL A 57 5.05 3.09 -4.66
CA VAL A 57 4.81 1.65 -4.54
C VAL A 57 5.09 1.29 -3.10
N THR A 58 4.02 1.08 -2.32
CA THR A 58 4.13 0.91 -0.87
C THR A 58 4.97 -0.30 -0.51
N HIS A 59 4.70 -1.42 -1.16
CA HIS A 59 5.46 -2.67 -1.02
C HIS A 59 5.25 -3.56 -2.26
N ILE A 60 5.85 -4.75 -2.24
CA ILE A 60 6.02 -5.58 -3.43
C ILE A 60 4.85 -6.53 -3.73
N ASP A 61 3.82 -6.59 -2.90
CA ASP A 61 2.72 -7.54 -3.08
C ASP A 61 1.93 -7.24 -4.36
N CYS A 62 1.46 -8.30 -5.02
CA CYS A 62 0.90 -8.20 -6.38
C CYS A 62 -0.30 -7.26 -6.50
N ASP A 63 -1.09 -7.16 -5.45
CA ASP A 63 -2.27 -6.30 -5.36
C ASP A 63 -1.93 -4.82 -5.17
N HIS A 64 -0.66 -4.47 -5.12
CA HIS A 64 -0.13 -3.10 -5.06
C HIS A 64 0.73 -2.76 -6.28
N ILE A 65 1.64 -3.67 -6.68
CA ILE A 65 2.69 -3.40 -7.68
C ILE A 65 2.27 -3.70 -9.11
N SER A 66 1.37 -4.68 -9.36
CA SER A 66 1.13 -5.22 -10.71
C SER A 66 0.62 -4.19 -11.70
N GLY A 67 -0.30 -3.33 -11.28
CA GLY A 67 -0.82 -2.23 -12.09
C GLY A 67 0.25 -1.18 -12.39
N ILE A 68 1.18 -0.92 -11.45
CA ILE A 68 2.31 -0.01 -11.69
C ILE A 68 3.26 -0.57 -12.73
N ILE A 69 3.59 -1.86 -12.68
CA ILE A 69 4.40 -2.52 -13.71
C ILE A 69 3.77 -2.32 -15.09
N ARG A 70 2.47 -2.55 -15.19
CA ARG A 70 1.73 -2.38 -16.46
C ARG A 70 1.69 -0.93 -16.91
N MET A 71 1.49 0.02 -16.00
CA MET A 71 1.54 1.45 -16.27
C MET A 71 2.92 1.89 -16.81
N MET A 72 4.00 1.35 -16.25
CA MET A 72 5.37 1.66 -16.64
C MET A 72 5.74 1.10 -18.03
N GLU A 73 5.01 0.12 -18.55
CA GLU A 73 5.13 -0.34 -19.95
C GLU A 73 4.53 0.66 -20.93
N ASP A 74 3.41 1.27 -20.60
CA ASP A 74 2.65 2.17 -21.46
C ASP A 74 3.03 3.65 -21.31
N MET A 75 3.44 4.06 -20.11
CA MET A 75 3.79 5.45 -19.77
C MET A 75 2.72 6.48 -20.22
N PRO A 76 1.46 6.35 -19.79
CA PRO A 76 0.36 7.18 -20.27
C PRO A 76 0.43 8.64 -19.79
N ILE A 77 1.24 8.90 -18.76
CA ILE A 77 1.37 10.19 -18.11
C ILE A 77 2.83 10.42 -17.70
N ARG A 78 3.23 11.70 -17.59
CA ARG A 78 4.55 12.05 -17.07
C ARG A 78 4.65 11.72 -15.58
N ILE A 79 5.75 11.06 -15.19
CA ILE A 79 6.12 10.73 -13.82
C ILE A 79 7.41 11.48 -13.48
N LYS A 80 7.44 12.24 -12.36
CA LYS A 80 8.64 12.96 -11.92
C LYS A 80 9.56 12.10 -11.08
N GLU A 81 8.97 11.28 -10.18
CA GLU A 81 9.72 10.43 -9.29
C GLU A 81 8.90 9.19 -8.93
N ILE A 82 9.57 8.06 -8.73
CA ILE A 82 8.99 6.85 -8.14
C ILE A 82 9.64 6.55 -6.79
N TRP A 83 8.83 6.28 -5.78
CA TRP A 83 9.24 5.75 -4.48
C TRP A 83 8.94 4.26 -4.45
N TYR A 84 10.00 3.47 -4.47
CA TYR A 84 9.92 2.02 -4.43
C TYR A 84 11.19 1.44 -3.80
N ASN A 85 11.03 0.65 -2.75
CA ASN A 85 12.14 -0.01 -2.07
C ASN A 85 12.45 -1.36 -2.77
N GLY A 86 13.08 -1.32 -3.94
CA GLY A 86 13.64 -2.47 -4.63
C GLY A 86 14.83 -3.07 -3.88
N TYR A 87 15.33 -4.21 -4.33
CA TYR A 87 16.41 -4.93 -3.64
C TYR A 87 17.63 -4.04 -3.37
N ARG A 88 18.05 -3.24 -4.34
CA ARG A 88 19.20 -2.33 -4.19
C ARG A 88 19.09 -1.35 -3.02
N HIS A 89 17.86 -1.04 -2.59
CA HIS A 89 17.59 -0.12 -1.49
C HIS A 89 17.50 -0.82 -0.13
N ILE A 90 17.23 -2.14 -0.12
CA ILE A 90 17.09 -2.90 1.14
C ILE A 90 18.38 -3.57 1.60
N GLN A 91 19.45 -3.49 0.82
CA GLN A 91 20.75 -4.03 1.22
C GLN A 91 21.28 -3.26 2.43
N SER A 92 21.50 -3.97 3.54
CA SER A 92 22.27 -3.42 4.64
C SER A 92 23.70 -3.13 4.15
N VAL A 93 24.27 -2.02 4.59
CA VAL A 93 25.58 -1.47 4.18
C VAL A 93 26.78 -2.42 4.39
N ALA A 94 26.55 -3.64 4.89
CA ALA A 94 27.57 -4.59 5.30
C ALA A 94 27.52 -5.95 4.58
N VAL A 95 27.35 -5.96 3.24
CA VAL A 95 27.70 -7.18 2.50
C VAL A 95 29.14 -7.02 2.03
N THR A 96 30.06 -7.72 2.70
CA THR A 96 31.48 -7.76 2.32
C THR A 96 31.64 -8.31 0.90
N ALA A 97 32.69 -7.87 0.20
CA ALA A 97 32.99 -8.32 -1.17
C ALA A 97 33.05 -9.86 -1.35
N ALA A 98 33.24 -10.64 -0.27
CA ALA A 98 33.24 -12.09 -0.28
C ALA A 98 31.85 -12.75 -0.38
N GLU A 99 30.78 -12.05 0.01
CA GLU A 99 29.41 -12.55 -0.10
C GLU A 99 28.74 -12.17 -1.44
N LYS A 100 29.40 -11.35 -2.24
CA LYS A 100 28.97 -10.94 -3.59
C LYS A 100 29.17 -12.02 -4.65
N GLU A 101 29.68 -13.21 -4.32
CA GLU A 101 29.90 -14.26 -5.30
C GLU A 101 28.75 -15.26 -5.33
N THR A 102 28.17 -15.34 -6.46
CA THR A 102 27.59 -16.48 -7.18
C THR A 102 26.06 -16.55 -7.36
N PHE A 103 25.55 -15.99 -8.47
CA PHE A 103 24.22 -16.25 -9.00
C PHE A 103 24.17 -16.50 -10.51
N ILE A 104 23.23 -17.31 -11.01
CA ILE A 104 23.17 -17.65 -12.44
C ILE A 104 21.89 -17.12 -13.07
N HIS A 105 21.99 -15.98 -13.76
CA HIS A 105 20.94 -15.32 -14.52
C HIS A 105 20.23 -16.24 -15.55
N ARG A 106 20.99 -17.13 -16.19
CA ARG A 106 20.47 -18.04 -17.24
C ARG A 106 19.44 -19.06 -16.74
N ASN A 107 19.49 -19.48 -15.49
CA ASN A 107 18.58 -20.47 -14.96
C ASN A 107 17.24 -19.87 -14.54
N ILE A 108 17.23 -18.67 -13.96
CA ILE A 108 16.00 -17.95 -13.60
C ILE A 108 15.18 -17.66 -14.86
N CYS A 109 15.81 -17.14 -15.91
CA CYS A 109 15.12 -16.86 -17.18
C CYS A 109 14.65 -18.14 -17.91
N LYS A 110 15.34 -19.28 -17.74
CA LYS A 110 14.92 -20.57 -18.33
C LYS A 110 13.77 -21.22 -17.56
N GLU A 111 13.81 -21.22 -16.23
CA GLU A 111 12.72 -21.76 -15.40
C GLU A 111 11.44 -20.93 -15.55
N TYR A 112 11.57 -19.60 -15.63
CA TYR A 112 10.44 -18.72 -15.90
C TYR A 112 9.79 -18.98 -17.26
N ARG A 113 10.58 -19.35 -18.27
CA ARG A 113 10.08 -19.69 -19.63
C ARG A 113 9.53 -21.12 -19.74
N ALA A 114 9.96 -22.05 -18.89
CA ALA A 114 9.64 -23.48 -19.03
C ALA A 114 8.38 -23.92 -18.25
N GLU A 115 8.05 -23.31 -17.13
CA GLU A 115 7.00 -23.84 -16.24
C GLU A 115 5.59 -23.31 -16.48
N LYS A 116 5.39 -22.26 -17.25
CA LYS A 116 4.04 -21.73 -17.54
C LYS A 116 3.89 -21.20 -18.95
N ALA A 117 3.87 -22.10 -19.91
CA ALA A 117 3.38 -21.82 -21.25
C ALA A 117 1.84 -21.82 -21.30
N LYS A 118 1.19 -20.90 -20.58
CA LYS A 118 0.03 -20.18 -21.09
C LYS A 118 0.53 -18.78 -21.41
N PRO A 119 0.17 -18.20 -22.56
CA PRO A 119 0.70 -16.91 -22.98
C PRO A 119 0.12 -15.78 -22.12
N ILE A 120 0.64 -15.64 -20.93
CA ILE A 120 0.75 -14.34 -20.29
C ILE A 120 1.84 -13.68 -21.11
N SER A 121 1.46 -12.72 -21.93
CA SER A 121 2.20 -12.20 -23.08
C SER A 121 3.71 -12.08 -22.80
N ALA A 122 4.52 -12.29 -23.86
CA ALA A 122 5.97 -12.04 -23.86
C ALA A 122 6.38 -10.63 -23.38
N LYS A 123 5.42 -9.77 -23.04
CA LYS A 123 5.56 -8.44 -22.43
C LYS A 123 5.70 -8.46 -20.91
N GLN A 124 5.30 -9.52 -20.22
CA GLN A 124 5.35 -9.60 -18.74
C GLN A 124 6.71 -10.08 -18.19
N GLY A 125 7.77 -9.96 -18.96
CA GLY A 125 9.11 -10.31 -18.53
C GLY A 125 9.96 -9.15 -18.01
N CYS A 126 9.38 -7.97 -17.81
CA CYS A 126 10.09 -6.83 -17.26
C CYS A 126 9.64 -6.60 -15.82
N THR A 127 10.59 -6.53 -14.90
CA THR A 127 10.37 -6.14 -13.51
C THR A 127 10.16 -4.63 -13.42
N LEU A 128 9.61 -4.15 -12.32
CA LEU A 128 9.44 -2.72 -12.09
C LEU A 128 10.79 -2.00 -12.12
N SER A 129 11.82 -2.57 -11.49
CA SER A 129 13.18 -2.04 -11.47
C SER A 129 13.77 -1.85 -12.87
N ALA A 130 13.59 -2.84 -13.76
CA ALA A 130 14.04 -2.75 -15.15
C ALA A 130 13.26 -1.69 -15.94
N LEU A 131 11.95 -1.57 -15.67
CA LEU A 131 11.10 -0.55 -16.32
C LEU A 131 11.45 0.87 -15.86
N ILE A 132 11.72 1.08 -14.57
CA ILE A 132 12.20 2.38 -14.05
C ILE A 132 13.49 2.79 -14.75
N ALA A 133 14.46 1.87 -14.83
CA ALA A 133 15.73 2.12 -15.50
C ALA A 133 15.55 2.40 -17.01
N ARG A 134 14.74 1.59 -17.70
CA ARG A 134 14.43 1.75 -19.14
C ARG A 134 13.80 3.09 -19.46
N ASN A 135 12.86 3.54 -18.62
CA ASN A 135 12.13 4.79 -18.84
C ASN A 135 12.86 6.01 -18.28
N GLY A 136 14.01 5.82 -17.61
CA GLY A 136 14.80 6.90 -17.04
C GLY A 136 14.08 7.70 -15.95
N ILE A 137 13.17 7.05 -15.20
CA ILE A 137 12.40 7.71 -14.13
C ILE A 137 13.30 7.90 -12.91
N PRO A 138 13.33 9.10 -12.31
CA PRO A 138 14.01 9.34 -11.05
C PRO A 138 13.48 8.39 -9.97
N TRP A 139 14.38 7.63 -9.32
CA TRP A 139 14.04 6.57 -8.36
C TRP A 139 14.59 6.91 -6.99
N ASN A 140 13.71 7.05 -5.99
CA ASN A 140 14.03 7.41 -4.61
C ASN A 140 14.95 8.63 -4.48
N THR A 141 14.88 9.58 -5.41
CA THR A 141 15.78 10.76 -5.43
C THR A 141 15.53 11.67 -4.23
N SER A 142 14.30 11.72 -3.72
CA SER A 142 13.95 12.40 -2.46
C SER A 142 14.72 11.83 -1.26
N ALA A 143 15.09 10.55 -1.30
CA ALA A 143 15.96 9.88 -0.34
C ALA A 143 17.43 9.79 -0.83
N LYS A 144 17.83 10.60 -1.85
CA LYS A 144 19.17 10.58 -2.45
C LYS A 144 19.56 9.21 -3.04
N GLY A 145 18.60 8.44 -3.52
CA GLY A 145 18.78 7.09 -4.03
C GLY A 145 18.88 6.01 -2.96
N TYR A 146 18.58 6.34 -1.70
CA TYR A 146 18.53 5.36 -0.61
C TYR A 146 17.09 4.83 -0.40
N THR A 147 16.94 3.98 0.60
CA THR A 147 15.64 3.45 1.04
C THR A 147 14.71 4.57 1.48
N ILE A 148 13.48 4.56 0.98
CA ILE A 148 12.40 5.39 1.54
C ILE A 148 12.00 4.77 2.87
N MET A 149 12.32 5.43 3.98
CA MET A 149 12.06 4.92 5.34
C MET A 149 11.98 6.03 6.37
N ALA A 150 11.37 5.73 7.52
CA ALA A 150 11.29 6.63 8.66
C ALA A 150 12.63 6.74 9.44
N PRO A 151 12.95 7.93 9.98
CA PRO A 151 12.25 9.18 9.72
C PRO A 151 12.77 9.88 8.45
N MET A 152 11.90 10.17 7.54
CA MET A 152 12.22 10.93 6.33
C MET A 152 11.16 12.01 6.14
N THR A 153 11.59 13.21 5.74
CA THR A 153 10.70 14.31 5.36
C THR A 153 11.09 14.79 3.96
N SER A 154 10.12 14.87 3.07
CA SER A 154 10.30 15.31 1.68
C SER A 154 9.35 16.45 1.35
N PRO A 155 9.86 17.61 0.88
CA PRO A 155 9.01 18.67 0.35
C PRO A 155 8.44 18.30 -1.01
N LEU A 156 7.19 18.69 -1.25
CA LEU A 156 6.48 18.49 -2.52
C LEU A 156 5.65 19.73 -2.87
N GLY A 157 6.27 20.67 -3.57
CA GLY A 157 5.66 21.97 -3.82
C GLY A 157 5.37 22.73 -2.51
N ASP A 158 4.10 23.03 -2.24
CA ASP A 158 3.64 23.64 -0.98
C ASP A 158 3.14 22.58 0.04
N ALA A 159 3.37 21.31 -0.24
CA ALA A 159 3.09 20.19 0.66
C ALA A 159 4.39 19.61 1.22
N ILE A 160 4.25 18.83 2.30
CA ILE A 160 5.34 18.08 2.93
C ILE A 160 4.87 16.66 3.15
N ILE A 161 5.73 15.69 2.85
CA ILE A 161 5.49 14.28 3.15
C ILE A 161 6.42 13.85 4.29
N HIS A 162 5.84 13.25 5.34
CA HIS A 162 6.55 12.65 6.46
C HIS A 162 6.39 11.14 6.39
N VAL A 163 7.47 10.41 6.12
CA VAL A 163 7.46 8.94 6.05
C VAL A 163 7.44 8.38 7.48
N LEU A 164 6.51 7.45 7.72
CA LEU A 164 6.29 6.81 9.03
C LEU A 164 6.76 5.34 9.06
N SER A 165 6.75 4.66 7.92
CA SER A 165 7.14 3.26 7.72
C SER A 165 7.75 3.11 6.33
N PRO A 166 8.66 2.13 6.11
CA PRO A 166 9.25 1.24 7.11
C PRO A 166 10.30 1.92 7.99
N ASN A 167 10.74 1.24 9.05
CA ASN A 167 11.95 1.59 9.81
C ASN A 167 13.08 0.58 9.53
N ASN A 168 14.25 0.77 10.13
CA ASN A 168 15.40 -0.13 9.95
C ASN A 168 15.08 -1.59 10.27
N LYS A 169 14.32 -1.87 11.35
CA LYS A 169 13.96 -3.24 11.74
C LYS A 169 13.08 -3.91 10.68
N ASN A 170 12.16 -3.16 10.09
CA ASN A 170 11.30 -3.65 9.02
C ASN A 170 12.12 -4.01 7.77
N ILE A 171 13.07 -3.17 7.39
CA ILE A 171 13.97 -3.41 6.25
C ILE A 171 14.88 -4.61 6.51
N GLU A 172 15.45 -4.76 7.69
CA GLU A 172 16.25 -5.93 8.10
C GLU A 172 15.42 -7.22 8.08
N ALA A 173 14.16 -7.16 8.52
CA ALA A 173 13.23 -8.29 8.46
C ALA A 173 12.92 -8.70 7.01
N LEU A 174 12.67 -7.72 6.14
CA LEU A 174 12.44 -7.93 4.70
C LEU A 174 13.68 -8.55 4.03
N GLU A 175 14.88 -8.01 4.29
CA GLU A 175 16.13 -8.57 3.78
C GLU A 175 16.33 -10.02 4.23
N SER A 176 16.07 -10.30 5.50
CA SER A 176 16.18 -11.66 6.06
C SER A 176 15.16 -12.63 5.46
N PHE A 177 13.92 -12.17 5.25
CA PHE A 177 12.86 -12.93 4.59
C PHE A 177 13.25 -13.24 3.15
N TRP A 178 13.72 -12.25 2.41
CA TRP A 178 14.20 -12.37 1.06
C TRP A 178 15.36 -13.37 0.93
N LYS A 179 16.40 -13.26 1.77
CA LYS A 179 17.52 -14.20 1.79
C LYS A 179 17.07 -15.65 2.01
N LYS A 180 16.13 -15.89 2.94
CA LYS A 180 15.55 -17.22 3.18
C LYS A 180 14.80 -17.73 1.95
N ARG A 181 14.08 -16.84 1.27
CA ARG A 181 13.35 -17.19 0.04
C ARG A 181 14.29 -17.60 -1.06
N LEU A 182 15.37 -16.84 -1.29
CA LEU A 182 16.41 -17.18 -2.26
C LEU A 182 17.04 -18.56 -1.99
N ILE A 183 17.31 -18.88 -0.72
CA ILE A 183 17.82 -20.19 -0.33
C ILE A 183 16.83 -21.30 -0.69
N LYS A 184 15.56 -21.11 -0.32
CA LYS A 184 14.49 -22.08 -0.58
C LYS A 184 14.30 -22.34 -2.08
N ASP A 185 14.39 -21.29 -2.90
CA ASP A 185 14.23 -21.36 -4.36
C ASP A 185 15.52 -21.83 -5.07
N GLY A 186 16.56 -22.20 -4.32
CA GLY A 186 17.83 -22.71 -4.87
C GLY A 186 18.64 -21.67 -5.64
N LEU A 187 18.33 -20.42 -5.43
CA LEU A 187 18.87 -19.31 -6.21
C LEU A 187 20.18 -18.74 -5.63
N LEU A 188 20.66 -19.20 -4.48
CA LEU A 188 21.93 -18.77 -3.87
C LEU A 188 23.12 -19.52 -4.43
N LYS A 189 23.57 -19.17 -5.63
CA LYS A 189 24.84 -19.79 -6.10
C LYS A 189 25.83 -18.88 -6.83
N LYS A 190 25.69 -17.61 -7.11
CA LYS A 190 26.77 -16.68 -7.64
C LYS A 190 26.32 -15.22 -7.79
N ALA A 191 27.20 -14.27 -7.49
CA ALA A 191 26.91 -12.85 -7.54
C ALA A 191 26.79 -12.31 -8.98
N HIS A 192 25.87 -11.42 -9.20
CA HIS A 192 25.64 -10.69 -10.44
C HIS A 192 25.33 -9.22 -10.19
N SER A 193 25.00 -8.48 -11.24
CA SER A 193 24.70 -7.05 -11.17
C SER A 193 23.53 -6.72 -10.22
N GLU A 194 23.44 -5.48 -9.80
CA GLU A 194 22.32 -5.00 -8.98
C GLU A 194 20.97 -5.20 -9.67
N GLU A 195 20.92 -5.02 -10.99
CA GLU A 195 19.71 -5.25 -11.79
C GLU A 195 19.22 -6.69 -11.68
N PHE A 196 20.14 -7.66 -11.66
CA PHE A 196 19.79 -9.05 -11.49
C PHE A 196 19.13 -9.33 -10.13
N TRP A 197 19.64 -8.69 -9.08
CA TRP A 197 19.08 -8.89 -7.74
C TRP A 197 17.70 -8.25 -7.58
N ASP A 198 17.47 -7.09 -8.20
CA ASP A 198 16.16 -6.47 -8.27
C ASP A 198 15.16 -7.38 -8.98
N ASP A 199 15.55 -7.95 -10.13
CA ASP A 199 14.71 -8.89 -10.90
C ASP A 199 14.39 -10.15 -10.10
N ALA A 200 15.40 -10.75 -9.45
CA ALA A 200 15.23 -11.94 -8.65
C ALA A 200 14.34 -11.69 -7.43
N TYR A 201 14.43 -10.51 -6.82
CA TYR A 201 13.61 -10.07 -5.71
C TYR A 201 12.13 -9.98 -6.13
N GLU A 202 11.83 -9.22 -7.17
CA GLU A 202 10.48 -9.06 -7.67
C GLU A 202 9.88 -10.39 -8.14
N PHE A 203 10.68 -11.21 -8.83
CA PHE A 203 10.26 -12.53 -9.29
C PHE A 203 9.92 -13.52 -8.16
N SER A 204 10.74 -13.60 -7.11
CA SER A 204 10.51 -14.51 -6.01
C SER A 204 9.25 -14.18 -5.23
N LEU A 205 8.99 -12.90 -5.02
CA LEU A 205 7.83 -12.44 -4.25
C LEU A 205 6.53 -12.53 -5.08
N SER A 206 6.62 -12.38 -6.41
CA SER A 206 5.46 -12.57 -7.29
C SER A 206 4.92 -14.02 -7.34
N LYS A 207 5.71 -15.00 -6.86
CA LYS A 207 5.26 -16.41 -6.80
C LYS A 207 4.23 -16.69 -5.70
N ASP A 208 4.07 -15.80 -4.73
CA ASP A 208 3.11 -15.96 -3.63
C ASP A 208 1.71 -15.44 -3.98
N MET A 209 1.27 -15.63 -5.23
CA MET A 209 -0.13 -15.42 -5.60
C MET A 209 -0.99 -16.50 -4.95
N PRO A 210 -1.73 -16.24 -3.87
CA PRO A 210 -2.66 -17.22 -3.32
C PRO A 210 -3.76 -17.47 -4.34
N GLY A 211 -4.09 -18.75 -4.52
CA GLY A 211 -5.28 -19.11 -5.29
C GLY A 211 -6.52 -18.50 -4.63
N PHE A 212 -7.41 -17.92 -5.43
CA PHE A 212 -8.67 -17.41 -4.98
C PHE A 212 -9.48 -18.53 -4.31
N HIS A 213 -9.77 -18.40 -3.03
CA HIS A 213 -10.72 -19.23 -2.32
C HIS A 213 -11.87 -18.34 -1.85
N PHE A 214 -13.01 -18.48 -2.49
CA PHE A 214 -14.26 -17.86 -2.03
C PHE A 214 -14.71 -18.55 -0.74
N HIS A 215 -14.79 -17.80 0.35
CA HIS A 215 -15.50 -18.21 1.55
C HIS A 215 -16.68 -17.29 1.80
N GLU A 216 -17.88 -17.73 1.43
CA GLU A 216 -19.09 -17.09 1.92
C GLU A 216 -19.24 -17.32 3.43
N LYS A 217 -18.93 -16.33 4.25
CA LYS A 217 -19.41 -16.26 5.61
C LYS A 217 -20.78 -15.58 5.63
N LYS A 218 -21.83 -16.33 5.90
CA LYS A 218 -23.15 -15.76 6.22
C LYS A 218 -23.04 -15.05 7.57
N ILE A 219 -23.09 -13.73 7.55
CA ILE A 219 -23.19 -12.88 8.73
C ILE A 219 -24.64 -13.01 9.23
N SER A 220 -24.85 -13.68 10.37
CA SER A 220 -26.19 -13.99 10.89
C SER A 220 -26.51 -13.42 12.27
N LYS A 221 -25.65 -12.56 12.84
CA LYS A 221 -25.87 -11.87 14.12
C LYS A 221 -25.33 -10.44 14.06
N SER A 222 -26.04 -9.48 14.68
CA SER A 222 -25.48 -8.17 14.97
C SER A 222 -24.29 -8.30 15.92
N TYR A 223 -23.25 -7.50 15.67
CA TYR A 223 -22.05 -7.48 16.51
C TYR A 223 -22.23 -6.49 17.66
N ASP A 224 -21.76 -6.88 18.83
CA ASP A 224 -21.59 -5.96 19.95
C ASP A 224 -20.26 -5.22 19.75
N LEU A 225 -20.31 -3.96 19.28
CA LEU A 225 -19.13 -3.17 18.92
C LEU A 225 -18.20 -2.95 20.11
N LEU A 226 -18.76 -2.70 21.31
CA LEU A 226 -17.93 -2.46 22.50
C LEU A 226 -17.18 -3.73 22.89
N LYS A 227 -17.82 -4.89 22.78
CA LYS A 227 -17.19 -6.17 23.05
C LYS A 227 -16.06 -6.48 22.04
N LEU A 228 -16.25 -6.15 20.76
CA LEU A 228 -15.19 -6.30 19.76
C LEU A 228 -13.94 -5.43 20.09
N CYS A 229 -14.14 -4.24 20.65
CA CYS A 229 -13.04 -3.40 21.09
C CYS A 229 -12.24 -3.96 22.28
N GLU A 230 -12.82 -4.89 23.05
CA GLU A 230 -12.16 -5.56 24.18
C GLU A 230 -11.43 -6.85 23.77
N GLU A 231 -11.63 -7.33 22.54
CA GLU A 231 -10.98 -8.53 22.05
C GLU A 231 -9.47 -8.33 21.84
N ALA A 232 -8.68 -9.39 22.06
CA ALA A 232 -7.23 -9.33 22.02
C ALA A 232 -6.74 -8.97 20.61
N TYR A 233 -5.80 -8.04 20.54
CA TYR A 233 -5.09 -7.67 19.33
C TYR A 233 -3.91 -8.60 19.10
N GLU A 234 -3.79 -9.12 17.89
CA GLU A 234 -2.63 -9.89 17.43
C GLU A 234 -1.95 -9.15 16.28
N PRO A 235 -0.69 -8.72 16.43
CA PRO A 235 0.00 -7.95 15.42
C PRO A 235 0.34 -8.78 14.16
N ASP A 236 0.27 -8.14 12.99
CA ASP A 236 0.83 -8.70 11.77
C ASP A 236 2.36 -8.81 11.87
N CYS A 237 2.90 -9.96 11.45
CA CYS A 237 4.32 -10.26 11.44
C CYS A 237 4.89 -10.45 10.02
N SER A 238 4.12 -10.11 8.97
CA SER A 238 4.57 -10.20 7.58
C SER A 238 5.71 -9.23 7.31
N ALA A 239 6.84 -9.73 6.82
CA ALA A 239 7.97 -8.87 6.46
C ALA A 239 7.65 -7.98 5.24
N SER A 240 6.79 -8.45 4.32
CA SER A 240 6.33 -7.67 3.17
C SER A 240 5.51 -6.47 3.63
N ASN A 241 4.43 -6.71 4.39
CA ASN A 241 3.58 -5.65 4.92
C ASN A 241 4.38 -4.68 5.82
N GLY A 242 5.26 -5.21 6.68
CA GLY A 242 6.14 -4.38 7.51
C GLY A 242 7.05 -3.46 6.72
N SER A 243 7.35 -3.77 5.45
CA SER A 243 8.16 -2.93 4.56
C SER A 243 7.35 -1.84 3.84
N SER A 244 6.04 -1.81 4.03
CA SER A 244 5.13 -0.87 3.37
C SER A 244 5.48 0.58 3.70
N ILE A 245 5.56 1.41 2.66
CA ILE A 245 5.77 2.85 2.80
C ILE A 245 4.46 3.48 3.26
N SER A 246 4.44 3.97 4.51
CA SER A 246 3.35 4.77 5.04
C SER A 246 3.82 6.20 5.32
N PHE A 247 2.91 7.15 5.19
CA PHE A 247 3.29 8.55 5.33
C PHE A 247 2.11 9.46 5.71
N VAL A 248 2.45 10.63 6.25
CA VAL A 248 1.56 11.77 6.36
C VAL A 248 1.86 12.74 5.22
N LEU A 249 0.82 13.18 4.53
CA LEU A 249 0.86 14.30 3.59
C LEU A 249 0.26 15.52 4.27
N GLU A 250 1.09 16.53 4.51
CA GLU A 250 0.65 17.82 5.06
C GLU A 250 0.67 18.88 3.97
N ARG A 251 -0.44 19.61 3.84
CA ARG A 251 -0.53 20.80 2.97
C ARG A 251 -1.39 21.85 3.60
N LYS A 252 -0.83 23.06 3.84
CA LYS A 252 -1.50 24.14 4.55
C LYS A 252 -1.91 23.67 5.96
N ARG A 253 -3.23 23.56 6.21
CA ARG A 253 -3.78 23.08 7.49
C ARG A 253 -4.39 21.70 7.39
N LYS A 254 -4.18 21.00 6.26
CA LYS A 254 -4.72 19.67 6.00
C LYS A 254 -3.65 18.59 6.20
N ARG A 255 -4.05 17.47 6.81
CA ARG A 255 -3.22 16.30 7.06
C ARG A 255 -3.93 15.05 6.59
N LEU A 256 -3.29 14.29 5.71
CA LEU A 256 -3.77 13.01 5.23
C LEU A 256 -2.81 11.92 5.68
N LEU A 257 -3.34 10.83 6.21
CA LEU A 257 -2.55 9.68 6.65
C LEU A 257 -2.81 8.49 5.72
N PHE A 258 -1.74 7.99 5.07
CA PHE A 258 -1.77 6.81 4.22
C PHE A 258 -0.92 5.72 4.84
N LEU A 259 -1.54 4.59 5.19
CA LEU A 259 -0.88 3.54 5.97
C LEU A 259 -0.35 2.38 5.11
N GLY A 260 -0.75 2.28 3.82
CA GLY A 260 -0.45 1.10 3.00
C GLY A 260 -0.87 -0.16 3.74
N ASP A 261 0.06 -1.12 3.89
CA ASP A 261 -0.15 -2.36 4.68
C ASP A 261 0.79 -2.42 5.90
N SER A 262 1.31 -1.27 6.35
CA SER A 262 2.32 -1.17 7.39
C SER A 262 1.89 -1.73 8.75
N HIS A 263 2.87 -2.17 9.53
CA HIS A 263 2.66 -2.59 10.91
C HIS A 263 2.29 -1.41 11.81
N SER A 264 1.25 -1.58 12.61
CA SER A 264 0.72 -0.56 13.49
C SER A 264 1.76 -0.01 14.47
N GLU A 265 2.59 -0.87 15.04
CA GLU A 265 3.62 -0.52 16.02
C GLU A 265 4.68 0.43 15.44
N THR A 266 5.03 0.24 14.17
CA THR A 266 5.98 1.12 13.47
C THR A 266 5.37 2.50 13.25
N VAL A 267 4.11 2.55 12.83
CA VAL A 267 3.37 3.81 12.62
C VAL A 267 3.20 4.57 13.93
N VAL A 268 2.77 3.89 15.01
CA VAL A 268 2.59 4.46 16.35
C VAL A 268 3.90 5.11 16.84
N ALA A 269 5.02 4.39 16.77
CA ALA A 269 6.31 4.92 17.18
C ALA A 269 6.72 6.15 16.35
N SER A 270 6.48 6.12 15.03
CA SER A 270 6.82 7.23 14.14
C SER A 270 5.93 8.46 14.34
N LEU A 271 4.62 8.28 14.58
CA LEU A 271 3.71 9.39 14.91
C LEU A 271 4.09 10.09 16.20
N ARG A 272 4.44 9.32 17.25
CA ARG A 272 4.94 9.88 18.52
C ARG A 272 6.23 10.66 18.32
N ALA A 273 7.15 10.12 17.54
CA ALA A 273 8.41 10.81 17.24
C ALA A 273 8.20 12.09 16.41
N LEU A 274 7.23 12.09 15.49
CA LEU A 274 6.94 13.23 14.61
C LEU A 274 6.23 14.37 15.35
N TYR A 275 5.21 14.06 16.14
CA TYR A 275 4.33 15.08 16.72
C TYR A 275 4.54 15.32 18.22
N GLY A 276 5.20 14.40 18.95
CA GLY A 276 5.32 14.41 20.40
C GLY A 276 4.15 13.72 21.10
N GLU A 277 4.46 12.90 22.09
CA GLU A 277 3.46 12.08 22.80
C GLU A 277 2.41 12.92 23.54
N GLU A 278 2.82 14.07 24.06
CA GLU A 278 1.98 15.01 24.79
C GLU A 278 0.91 15.70 23.94
N LYS A 279 0.99 15.59 22.60
CA LYS A 279 0.03 16.18 21.67
C LYS A 279 -1.02 15.19 21.15
N ALA A 280 -0.96 13.94 21.60
CA ALA A 280 -1.96 12.95 21.24
C ALA A 280 -3.35 13.34 21.83
N PRO A 281 -4.46 13.01 21.16
CA PRO A 281 -4.52 12.37 19.85
C PRO A 281 -4.21 13.32 18.69
N TYR A 282 -3.61 12.78 17.60
CA TYR A 282 -3.27 13.54 16.40
C TYR A 282 -4.45 13.57 15.43
N ILE A 283 -4.78 14.78 14.94
CA ILE A 283 -5.94 15.00 14.09
C ILE A 283 -5.52 14.93 12.62
N PHE A 284 -6.25 14.12 11.85
CA PHE A 284 -6.12 13.98 10.40
C PHE A 284 -7.44 14.28 9.69
N ASP A 285 -7.39 14.91 8.51
CA ASP A 285 -8.56 15.20 7.68
C ASP A 285 -9.05 13.94 6.91
N ALA A 286 -8.19 12.96 6.72
CA ALA A 286 -8.55 11.63 6.23
C ALA A 286 -7.45 10.61 6.59
N VAL A 287 -7.85 9.36 6.83
CA VAL A 287 -6.97 8.24 7.12
C VAL A 287 -7.31 7.05 6.21
N LYS A 288 -6.35 6.61 5.37
CA LYS A 288 -6.44 5.31 4.69
C LYS A 288 -5.96 4.23 5.67
N LEU A 289 -6.86 3.34 6.03
CA LEU A 289 -6.57 2.25 6.97
C LEU A 289 -5.46 1.33 6.44
N SER A 290 -4.66 0.80 7.35
CA SER A 290 -3.63 -0.18 7.01
C SER A 290 -4.26 -1.49 6.57
N HIS A 291 -3.63 -2.14 5.57
CA HIS A 291 -3.94 -3.49 5.10
C HIS A 291 -5.47 -3.71 4.95
N HIS A 292 -6.09 -2.80 4.19
CA HIS A 292 -7.52 -2.84 3.81
C HIS A 292 -8.50 -2.87 4.99
N GLY A 293 -8.05 -2.47 6.19
CA GLY A 293 -8.82 -2.52 7.42
C GLY A 293 -8.64 -3.81 8.22
N SER A 294 -7.55 -4.56 8.00
CA SER A 294 -7.16 -5.70 8.85
C SER A 294 -6.93 -5.26 10.29
N TYR A 295 -7.53 -5.95 11.25
CA TYR A 295 -7.32 -5.65 12.67
C TYR A 295 -5.87 -5.89 13.11
N ASN A 296 -5.18 -6.86 12.50
CA ASN A 296 -3.77 -7.14 12.77
C ASN A 296 -2.81 -5.99 12.40
N ASN A 297 -3.26 -5.03 11.57
CA ASN A 297 -2.48 -3.88 11.12
C ASN A 297 -3.04 -2.54 11.66
N ASN A 298 -4.16 -2.57 12.37
CA ASN A 298 -4.82 -1.39 12.92
C ASN A 298 -5.10 -1.62 14.42
N SER A 299 -4.07 -1.40 15.26
CA SER A 299 -4.12 -1.71 16.68
C SER A 299 -5.01 -0.73 17.48
N PRO A 300 -5.54 -1.16 18.65
CA PRO A 300 -6.20 -0.26 19.59
C PRO A 300 -5.34 0.95 19.98
N GLU A 301 -4.02 0.75 20.10
CA GLU A 301 -3.08 1.83 20.40
C GLU A 301 -3.03 2.86 19.28
N LEU A 302 -3.03 2.43 18.00
CA LEU A 302 -3.10 3.35 16.86
C LEU A 302 -4.39 4.18 16.92
N PHE A 303 -5.55 3.54 17.14
CA PHE A 303 -6.83 4.23 17.25
C PHE A 303 -6.89 5.20 18.43
N SER A 304 -6.16 4.94 19.51
CA SER A 304 -6.05 5.89 20.63
C SER A 304 -5.23 7.15 20.29
N LEU A 305 -4.36 7.07 19.30
CA LEU A 305 -3.43 8.14 18.91
C LEU A 305 -3.96 9.01 17.76
N ILE A 306 -4.89 8.51 16.94
CA ILE A 306 -5.35 9.21 15.74
C ILE A 306 -6.84 9.51 15.82
N VAL A 307 -7.21 10.70 15.33
CA VAL A 307 -8.62 11.13 15.18
C VAL A 307 -8.81 11.61 13.76
N SER A 308 -9.88 11.14 13.12
CA SER A 308 -10.32 11.61 11.81
C SER A 308 -11.83 11.53 11.71
N ASP A 309 -12.42 12.37 10.88
CA ASP A 309 -13.81 12.26 10.47
C ASP A 309 -13.97 11.42 9.18
N LYS A 310 -12.88 11.11 8.45
CA LYS A 310 -12.90 10.37 7.19
C LYS A 310 -11.96 9.18 7.22
N TRP A 311 -12.53 7.99 7.16
CA TRP A 311 -11.81 6.72 7.14
C TRP A 311 -11.97 6.03 5.79
N LEU A 312 -10.85 5.74 5.13
CA LEU A 312 -10.81 5.22 3.77
C LEU A 312 -10.50 3.72 3.80
N ILE A 313 -11.40 2.92 3.22
CA ILE A 313 -11.33 1.48 3.15
C ILE A 313 -11.28 1.07 1.68
N SER A 314 -10.18 0.45 1.25
CA SER A 314 -9.98 -0.03 -0.11
C SER A 314 -9.89 -1.54 -0.10
N THR A 315 -10.95 -2.20 -0.51
CA THR A 315 -11.01 -3.67 -0.67
C THR A 315 -12.37 -4.07 -1.25
N ASN A 316 -12.41 -5.19 -1.98
CA ASN A 316 -13.67 -5.86 -2.38
C ASN A 316 -14.10 -6.96 -1.38
N GLY A 317 -13.31 -7.20 -0.34
CA GLY A 317 -13.61 -8.18 0.71
C GLY A 317 -13.39 -9.65 0.34
N ASP A 318 -13.00 -9.97 -0.90
CA ASP A 318 -13.02 -11.36 -1.39
C ASP A 318 -11.90 -12.24 -0.80
N LYS A 319 -10.72 -11.68 -0.57
CA LYS A 319 -9.54 -12.49 -0.23
C LYS A 319 -9.45 -12.85 1.26
N TYR A 320 -9.64 -11.88 2.14
CA TYR A 320 -9.47 -12.03 3.59
C TYR A 320 -10.67 -11.58 4.40
N ASN A 321 -11.79 -11.26 3.74
CA ASN A 321 -13.00 -10.66 4.33
C ASN A 321 -12.74 -9.32 5.05
N HIS A 322 -11.71 -8.59 4.62
CA HIS A 322 -11.49 -7.24 5.16
C HIS A 322 -12.56 -6.26 4.65
N PRO A 323 -12.85 -5.18 5.39
CA PRO A 323 -12.27 -4.84 6.69
C PRO A 323 -12.79 -5.72 7.83
N ASP A 324 -11.99 -5.91 8.87
CA ASP A 324 -12.41 -6.61 10.07
C ASP A 324 -13.39 -5.77 10.89
N MET A 325 -14.42 -6.41 11.44
CA MET A 325 -15.38 -5.72 12.29
C MET A 325 -14.76 -5.08 13.54
N HIS A 326 -13.66 -5.63 14.05
CA HIS A 326 -12.88 -5.04 15.15
C HIS A 326 -12.35 -3.65 14.79
N THR A 327 -11.75 -3.52 13.59
CA THR A 327 -11.27 -2.24 13.07
C THR A 327 -12.39 -1.21 12.97
N LEU A 328 -13.54 -1.61 12.39
CA LEU A 328 -14.71 -0.75 12.25
C LEU A 328 -15.31 -0.38 13.61
N ALA A 329 -15.35 -1.33 14.56
CA ALA A 329 -15.84 -1.10 15.92
C ALA A 329 -15.04 -0.01 16.63
N HIS A 330 -13.71 -0.06 16.59
CA HIS A 330 -12.86 1.00 17.18
C HIS A 330 -13.14 2.38 16.58
N ILE A 331 -13.38 2.47 15.27
CA ILE A 331 -13.70 3.73 14.62
C ILE A 331 -15.10 4.22 15.05
N ILE A 332 -16.11 3.37 14.94
CA ILE A 332 -17.51 3.72 15.21
C ILE A 332 -17.70 4.14 16.67
N THR A 333 -17.03 3.45 17.60
CA THR A 333 -17.14 3.74 19.05
C THR A 333 -16.27 4.89 19.52
N SER A 334 -15.46 5.52 18.65
CA SER A 334 -14.58 6.64 19.02
C SER A 334 -15.31 7.92 19.46
N GLY A 335 -16.63 8.01 19.26
CA GLY A 335 -17.46 9.14 19.64
C GLY A 335 -17.37 10.36 18.73
N VAL A 336 -16.72 10.24 17.58
CA VAL A 336 -16.63 11.27 16.54
C VAL A 336 -17.63 10.93 15.44
N ASN A 337 -18.20 11.96 14.76
CA ASN A 337 -19.01 11.75 13.55
C ASN A 337 -18.13 11.18 12.44
N ASN A 338 -18.08 9.86 12.35
CA ASN A 338 -17.19 9.13 11.46
C ASN A 338 -17.83 8.87 10.10
N GLN A 339 -17.12 9.16 9.04
CA GLN A 339 -17.48 8.85 7.67
C GLN A 339 -16.61 7.69 7.17
N LEU A 340 -17.21 6.53 6.94
CA LEU A 340 -16.56 5.32 6.45
C LEU A 340 -16.70 5.27 4.93
N TYR A 341 -15.62 5.57 4.20
CA TYR A 341 -15.59 5.57 2.74
C TYR A 341 -15.08 4.24 2.22
N PHE A 342 -15.93 3.50 1.54
CA PHE A 342 -15.59 2.23 0.89
C PHE A 342 -15.48 2.43 -0.63
N ASN A 343 -14.50 1.80 -1.27
CA ASN A 343 -14.38 1.81 -2.74
C ASN A 343 -15.21 0.69 -3.42
N TYR A 344 -15.87 -0.15 -2.63
CA TYR A 344 -16.82 -1.18 -3.08
C TYR A 344 -18.03 -1.27 -2.15
N PRO A 345 -19.21 -1.66 -2.67
CA PRO A 345 -20.39 -1.97 -1.85
C PRO A 345 -20.23 -3.37 -1.20
N LEU A 346 -19.62 -3.44 -0.01
CA LEU A 346 -19.35 -4.68 0.69
C LEU A 346 -20.59 -5.17 1.49
N PRO A 347 -20.69 -6.48 1.78
CA PRO A 347 -21.72 -7.00 2.69
C PRO A 347 -21.68 -6.33 4.08
N VAL A 348 -20.51 -5.99 4.60
CA VAL A 348 -20.36 -5.28 5.86
C VAL A 348 -21.00 -3.88 5.83
N CYS A 349 -21.02 -3.21 4.69
CA CYS A 349 -21.68 -1.91 4.55
C CYS A 349 -23.21 -2.05 4.80
N GLN A 350 -23.82 -3.09 4.26
CA GLN A 350 -25.23 -3.37 4.49
C GLN A 350 -25.51 -3.76 5.94
N GLU A 351 -24.57 -4.45 6.59
CA GLU A 351 -24.65 -4.77 8.01
C GLU A 351 -24.65 -3.49 8.85
N LEU A 352 -23.68 -2.58 8.60
CA LEU A 352 -23.53 -1.32 9.34
C LEU A 352 -24.70 -0.35 9.16
N LEU A 353 -25.47 -0.45 8.09
CA LEU A 353 -26.66 0.39 7.86
C LEU A 353 -27.88 -0.02 8.71
N LYS A 354 -27.80 -1.12 9.46
CA LYS A 354 -28.87 -1.53 10.36
C LYS A 354 -29.03 -0.55 11.54
N PRO A 355 -30.27 -0.24 11.96
CA PRO A 355 -30.53 0.71 13.03
C PRO A 355 -29.79 0.41 14.34
N ASP A 356 -29.59 -0.87 14.66
CA ASP A 356 -28.93 -1.33 15.89
C ASP A 356 -27.52 -0.76 16.06
N TYR A 357 -26.80 -0.52 14.96
CA TYR A 357 -25.44 0.05 15.00
C TYR A 357 -25.42 1.58 15.17
N HIS A 358 -26.53 2.26 14.86
CA HIS A 358 -26.66 3.71 15.02
C HIS A 358 -27.22 4.11 16.39
N GLU A 359 -27.63 3.14 17.22
CA GLU A 359 -28.06 3.42 18.57
C GLU A 359 -26.88 3.80 19.46
N GLY A 360 -26.73 5.09 19.74
CA GLY A 360 -25.62 5.65 20.53
C GLY A 360 -24.32 5.90 19.78
N HIS A 361 -24.29 5.67 18.45
CA HIS A 361 -23.12 5.92 17.60
C HIS A 361 -23.50 6.78 16.39
N ASP A 362 -22.65 7.79 16.11
CA ASP A 362 -22.83 8.71 14.97
C ASP A 362 -21.78 8.45 13.91
N PHE A 363 -22.20 7.81 12.80
CA PHE A 363 -21.34 7.51 11.66
C PHE A 363 -22.13 7.34 10.37
N ASP A 364 -21.46 7.59 9.24
CA ASP A 364 -21.99 7.40 7.90
C ASP A 364 -21.21 6.30 7.14
N VAL A 365 -21.94 5.49 6.38
CA VAL A 365 -21.37 4.52 5.44
C VAL A 365 -21.51 5.06 4.02
N ILE A 366 -20.39 5.36 3.37
CA ILE A 366 -20.37 5.99 2.05
C ILE A 366 -19.73 5.00 1.07
N MET A 367 -20.49 4.66 0.03
CA MET A 367 -20.12 3.70 -1.01
C MET A 367 -20.23 4.33 -2.39
N PRO A 368 -19.47 3.84 -3.40
CA PRO A 368 -19.61 4.33 -4.76
C PRO A 368 -20.95 3.89 -5.38
N GLU A 369 -21.46 4.72 -6.28
CA GLU A 369 -22.53 4.31 -7.19
C GLU A 369 -21.90 3.55 -8.38
N GLY A 370 -21.95 2.22 -8.35
CA GLY A 370 -21.35 1.34 -9.36
C GLY A 370 -19.83 1.15 -9.21
N ASP A 371 -19.16 0.77 -10.30
CA ASP A 371 -17.77 0.29 -10.29
C ASP A 371 -16.72 1.39 -10.59
N LYS A 372 -16.97 2.63 -10.25
CA LYS A 372 -16.08 3.76 -10.61
C LYS A 372 -15.10 4.16 -9.51
N GLY A 373 -15.14 3.47 -8.37
CA GLY A 373 -14.42 3.93 -7.17
C GLY A 373 -15.08 5.15 -6.54
N ILE A 374 -14.38 5.80 -5.59
CA ILE A 374 -14.91 6.91 -4.81
C ILE A 374 -13.97 8.11 -4.83
N THR A 375 -14.56 9.31 -4.89
CA THR A 375 -13.81 10.59 -4.84
C THR A 375 -14.21 11.38 -3.58
N ILE A 376 -13.20 11.80 -2.82
CA ILE A 376 -13.35 12.48 -1.55
C ILE A 376 -12.69 13.85 -1.63
N THR A 377 -13.41 14.89 -1.30
CA THR A 377 -12.87 16.27 -1.20
C THR A 377 -12.43 16.55 0.24
N ILE A 378 -11.22 17.14 0.39
CA ILE A 378 -10.57 17.46 1.67
C ILE A 378 -10.48 18.98 1.86
#